data_cbb137a62efd70de70725309801176c0
#
_entry.id   cbb137a62efd70de70725309801176c0
#
_cell.length_a   1.000
_cell.length_b   1.000
_cell.length_c   1.000
_cell.angle_alpha   90.00
_cell.angle_beta   90.00
_cell.angle_gamma   90.00
#
_symmetry.space_group_name_H-M   'P 1'
#
loop_
_entity.id
_entity.type
_entity.pdbx_description
1 polymer ?
#
loop_
_entity_poly.entity_id
_entity_poly.type
_entity_poly.pdbx_seq_one_letter_code
_entity_poly.pdbx_strand_id
1 'polypeptide(L)'
;MNQTPLKEHLYDNLSVILPQLKEMDDLVHEKKTLPHGQVVYYLYIKEMNETMEIQTFLKLLLQDHTSLTKEKLESNLSMMTTRSVKTTEELVDAIFEGHCVVLINGFQHAYILETHGTK
;
A
#
# COMPACT_ATOMS: atom_id res chain seq x y z
N MET A 1 -15.21 -19.75 -3.78
CA MET A 1 -14.61 -18.72 -3.09
C MET A 1 -14.61 -17.48 -3.87
N ASN A 2 -15.10 -16.46 -3.32
CA ASN A 2 -15.31 -15.22 -4.04
C ASN A 2 -14.25 -14.23 -3.67
N GLN A 3 -13.22 -14.17 -4.48
CA GLN A 3 -12.20 -13.15 -4.27
C GLN A 3 -12.53 -11.94 -5.14
N THR A 4 -12.37 -10.77 -4.55
CA THR A 4 -12.68 -9.52 -5.20
C THR A 4 -11.41 -8.91 -5.77
N PRO A 5 -11.26 -8.88 -7.10
CA PRO A 5 -10.06 -8.31 -7.70
C PRO A 5 -9.95 -6.82 -7.38
N LEU A 6 -8.72 -6.35 -7.24
CA LEU A 6 -8.49 -4.93 -7.08
C LEU A 6 -8.76 -4.22 -8.40
N LYS A 7 -9.23 -3.00 -8.29
CA LYS A 7 -9.57 -2.18 -9.45
C LYS A 7 -8.55 -1.08 -9.64
N GLU A 8 -8.57 -0.48 -10.83
CA GLU A 8 -7.63 0.59 -11.14
C GLU A 8 -7.91 1.84 -10.34
N HIS A 9 -9.17 2.10 -10.03
CA HIS A 9 -9.52 3.27 -9.23
C HIS A 9 -9.28 2.99 -7.77
N LEU A 10 -8.33 3.73 -7.22
CA LEU A 10 -7.94 3.56 -5.83
C LEU A 10 -9.12 3.63 -4.87
N TYR A 11 -10.01 4.60 -5.09
CA TYR A 11 -11.10 4.81 -4.15
C TYR A 11 -12.15 3.71 -4.20
N ASP A 12 -12.26 3.04 -5.34
CA ASP A 12 -13.13 1.86 -5.42
C ASP A 12 -12.62 0.76 -4.50
N ASN A 13 -11.31 0.59 -4.46
CA ASN A 13 -10.71 -0.41 -3.59
C ASN A 13 -10.89 -0.04 -2.12
N LEU A 14 -10.68 1.24 -1.81
CA LEU A 14 -10.81 1.69 -0.44
C LEU A 14 -12.24 1.55 0.07
N SER A 15 -13.22 1.75 -0.79
CA SER A 15 -14.61 1.62 -0.37
C SER A 15 -14.95 0.19 0.05
N VAL A 16 -14.22 -0.79 -0.46
CA VAL A 16 -14.41 -2.18 -0.07
C VAL A 16 -13.58 -2.52 1.15
N ILE A 17 -12.36 -2.00 1.22
CA ILE A 17 -11.38 -2.39 2.24
C ILE A 17 -11.64 -1.71 3.59
N LEU A 18 -11.88 -0.41 3.58
CA LEU A 18 -11.97 0.34 4.83
C LEU A 18 -13.09 -0.14 5.74
N PRO A 19 -14.28 -0.48 5.23
CA PRO A 19 -15.32 -1.00 6.13
C PRO A 19 -14.92 -2.30 6.81
N GLN A 20 -14.07 -3.10 6.19
CA GLN A 20 -13.62 -4.35 6.80
C GLN A 20 -12.60 -4.12 7.91
N LEU A 21 -12.00 -2.94 7.94
CA LEU A 21 -10.95 -2.62 8.89
C LEU A 21 -11.38 -1.60 9.94
N LYS A 22 -12.65 -1.20 9.91
CA LYS A 22 -13.09 -0.07 10.73
C LYS A 22 -13.01 -0.34 12.22
N GLU A 23 -12.95 -1.59 12.63
CA GLU A 23 -12.86 -1.91 14.04
C GLU A 23 -11.44 -1.97 14.57
N MET A 24 -10.47 -1.73 13.69
CA MET A 24 -9.09 -1.72 14.10
C MET A 24 -8.71 -0.32 14.56
N ASP A 25 -8.60 -0.14 15.85
CA ASP A 25 -8.32 1.18 16.44
C ASP A 25 -6.94 1.69 16.06
N ASP A 26 -6.01 0.77 15.84
CA ASP A 26 -4.62 1.14 15.56
C ASP A 26 -4.31 1.25 14.09
N LEU A 27 -5.32 1.18 13.24
CA LEU A 27 -5.10 1.27 11.80
C LEU A 27 -4.72 2.69 11.41
N VAL A 28 -3.61 2.79 10.70
CA VAL A 28 -3.18 4.05 10.09
C VAL A 28 -3.40 3.94 8.60
N HIS A 29 -4.07 4.93 8.02
CA HIS A 29 -4.24 4.95 6.57
C HIS A 29 -4.17 6.40 6.11
N GLU A 30 -3.32 6.66 5.13
CA GLU A 30 -3.09 8.01 4.67
C GLU A 30 -2.87 8.05 3.17
N LYS A 31 -3.15 9.20 2.61
CA LYS A 31 -2.98 9.45 1.19
C LYS A 31 -1.76 10.34 0.98
N LYS A 32 -0.97 10.01 -0.03
CA LYS A 32 0.14 10.85 -0.47
C LYS A 32 0.01 11.09 -1.96
N THR A 33 0.33 12.31 -2.38
CA THR A 33 0.33 12.65 -3.80
C THR A 33 1.77 12.83 -4.22
N LEU A 34 2.18 12.06 -5.23
CA LEU A 34 3.53 12.16 -5.75
C LEU A 34 3.69 13.45 -6.56
N PRO A 35 4.94 13.90 -6.79
CA PRO A 35 5.16 15.18 -7.46
C PRO A 35 4.50 15.30 -8.82
N HIS A 36 4.34 14.19 -9.54
CA HIS A 36 3.72 14.23 -10.86
C HIS A 36 2.21 13.97 -10.82
N GLY A 37 1.62 13.94 -9.62
CA GLY A 37 0.17 13.85 -9.48
C GLY A 37 -0.39 12.47 -9.16
N GLN A 38 0.43 11.45 -9.19
CA GLN A 38 -0.02 10.10 -8.87
C GLN A 38 -0.40 10.02 -7.40
N VAL A 39 -1.52 9.36 -7.10
CA VAL A 39 -1.98 9.22 -5.72
C VAL A 39 -1.61 7.86 -5.19
N VAL A 40 -1.02 7.86 -4.01
CA VAL A 40 -0.61 6.65 -3.30
C VAL A 40 -1.32 6.63 -1.95
N TYR A 41 -1.79 5.47 -1.56
CA TYR A 41 -2.48 5.29 -0.29
C TYR A 41 -1.83 4.13 0.44
N TYR A 42 -1.54 4.32 1.72
CA TYR A 42 -0.92 3.24 2.48
C TYR A 42 -1.68 3.00 3.77
N LEU A 43 -1.68 1.73 4.19
CA LEU A 43 -2.40 1.27 5.37
C LEU A 43 -1.50 0.33 6.16
N TYR A 44 -1.52 0.48 7.47
CA TYR A 44 -0.77 -0.43 8.34
C TYR A 44 -1.32 -0.32 9.76
N ILE A 45 -1.00 -1.33 10.58
CA ILE A 45 -1.39 -1.30 11.99
C ILE A 45 -0.21 -0.73 12.76
N LYS A 46 -0.46 0.36 13.47
CA LYS A 46 0.60 1.17 14.05
C LYS A 46 1.52 0.38 14.98
N GLU A 47 0.93 -0.46 15.82
CA GLU A 47 1.73 -1.18 16.81
C GLU A 47 2.55 -2.31 16.23
N MET A 48 2.25 -2.73 15.02
CA MET A 48 2.92 -3.85 14.39
C MET A 48 3.97 -3.45 13.39
N ASN A 49 4.19 -2.15 13.20
CA ASN A 49 5.07 -1.68 12.13
C ASN A 49 6.09 -0.69 12.64
N GLU A 50 7.25 -0.71 11.99
CA GLU A 50 8.30 0.27 12.25
C GLU A 50 7.97 1.53 11.46
N THR A 51 7.50 2.55 12.15
CA THR A 51 7.11 3.80 11.51
C THR A 51 8.26 4.39 10.69
N MET A 52 9.48 4.24 11.19
CA MET A 52 10.64 4.78 10.49
C MET A 52 10.86 4.12 9.14
N GLU A 53 10.63 2.80 9.06
CA GLU A 53 10.78 2.11 7.78
C GLU A 53 9.74 2.58 6.77
N ILE A 54 8.52 2.81 7.25
CA ILE A 54 7.45 3.30 6.38
C ILE A 54 7.79 4.70 5.89
N GLN A 55 8.28 5.57 6.77
CA GLN A 55 8.66 6.92 6.37
C GLN A 55 9.82 6.90 5.37
N THR A 56 10.77 6.00 5.57
CA THR A 56 11.89 5.86 4.63
C THR A 56 11.39 5.41 3.27
N PHE A 57 10.49 4.44 3.24
CA PHE A 57 9.90 3.98 1.99
C PHE A 57 9.20 5.12 1.26
N LEU A 58 8.38 5.89 1.97
CA LEU A 58 7.66 7.00 1.36
C LEU A 58 8.60 8.08 0.87
N LYS A 59 9.65 8.34 1.62
CA LYS A 59 10.63 9.34 1.22
C LYS A 59 11.32 8.96 -0.06
N LEU A 60 11.71 7.69 -0.17
CA LEU A 60 12.35 7.21 -1.39
C LEU A 60 11.39 7.30 -2.57
N LEU A 61 10.13 6.95 -2.34
CA LEU A 61 9.13 7.02 -3.39
C LEU A 61 8.92 8.45 -3.86
N LEU A 62 8.95 9.42 -2.94
CA LEU A 62 8.71 10.82 -3.26
C LEU A 62 9.93 11.54 -3.83
N GLN A 63 11.11 10.94 -3.70
CA GLN A 63 12.33 11.60 -4.15
C GLN A 63 12.50 11.65 -5.66
N ASP A 64 11.81 10.79 -6.37
CA ASP A 64 11.93 10.77 -7.81
C ASP A 64 11.12 11.93 -8.39
N HIS A 65 11.79 12.96 -8.80
CA HIS A 65 11.15 14.17 -9.32
C HIS A 65 10.97 14.15 -10.82
N THR A 66 11.48 13.12 -11.49
CA THR A 66 11.27 13.02 -12.92
C THR A 66 9.88 12.46 -13.16
N SER A 67 9.41 12.62 -14.38
CA SER A 67 8.11 12.08 -14.73
C SER A 67 8.20 10.55 -14.66
N LEU A 68 7.48 9.98 -13.72
CA LEU A 68 7.47 8.55 -13.51
C LEU A 68 6.46 7.89 -14.42
N THR A 69 6.94 7.01 -15.26
CA THR A 69 6.02 6.17 -16.00
C THR A 69 5.50 5.10 -15.05
N LYS A 70 4.39 4.48 -15.43
CA LYS A 70 3.85 3.39 -14.64
C LYS A 70 4.88 2.27 -14.47
N GLU A 71 5.62 1.99 -15.54
CA GLU A 71 6.62 0.92 -15.52
C GLU A 71 7.76 1.23 -14.55
N LYS A 72 8.19 2.47 -14.52
CA LYS A 72 9.28 2.84 -13.64
C LYS A 72 8.84 2.81 -12.19
N LEU A 73 7.64 3.28 -11.92
CA LEU A 73 7.09 3.23 -10.58
C LEU A 73 6.95 1.78 -10.12
N GLU A 74 6.45 0.94 -10.99
CA GLU A 74 6.30 -0.48 -10.69
C GLU A 74 7.64 -1.13 -10.37
N SER A 75 8.66 -0.78 -11.13
CA SER A 75 10.00 -1.32 -10.91
C SER A 75 10.54 -0.90 -9.55
N ASN A 76 10.38 0.38 -9.23
CA ASN A 76 10.84 0.89 -7.93
C ASN A 76 10.14 0.19 -6.78
N LEU A 77 8.83 0.03 -6.90
CA LEU A 77 8.06 -0.62 -5.85
C LEU A 77 8.44 -2.08 -5.70
N SER A 78 8.71 -2.77 -6.81
CA SER A 78 9.12 -4.16 -6.74
C SER A 78 10.44 -4.34 -6.01
N MET A 79 11.31 -3.34 -6.09
CA MET A 79 12.58 -3.41 -5.39
C MET A 79 12.44 -3.11 -3.91
N MET A 80 11.43 -2.34 -3.53
CA MET A 80 11.28 -1.86 -2.16
C MET A 80 10.26 -2.66 -1.34
N THR A 81 9.50 -3.52 -1.99
CA THR A 81 8.44 -4.28 -1.31
C THR A 81 8.70 -5.77 -1.46
N THR A 82 8.05 -6.56 -0.61
CA THR A 82 8.29 -8.00 -0.60
C THR A 82 7.46 -8.77 -1.60
N ARG A 83 6.23 -8.31 -1.82
CA ARG A 83 5.33 -9.01 -2.74
C ARG A 83 4.17 -8.10 -3.09
N SER A 84 3.36 -8.55 -4.04
CA SER A 84 2.15 -7.83 -4.40
C SER A 84 0.95 -8.74 -4.27
N VAL A 85 -0.23 -8.14 -4.12
CA VAL A 85 -1.48 -8.88 -4.04
C VAL A 85 -2.45 -8.29 -5.04
N LYS A 86 -3.42 -9.10 -5.49
CA LYS A 86 -4.33 -8.71 -6.55
C LYS A 86 -5.80 -8.68 -6.12
N THR A 87 -6.11 -9.10 -4.90
CA THR A 87 -7.49 -9.11 -4.43
C THR A 87 -7.60 -8.38 -3.11
N THR A 88 -8.81 -7.92 -2.82
CA THR A 88 -9.04 -7.24 -1.55
C THR A 88 -8.86 -8.19 -0.38
N GLU A 89 -9.18 -9.46 -0.56
CA GLU A 89 -9.03 -10.44 0.50
C GLU A 89 -7.57 -10.63 0.87
N GLU A 90 -6.70 -10.74 -0.14
CA GLU A 90 -5.27 -10.85 0.13
C GLU A 90 -4.72 -9.61 0.80
N LEU A 91 -5.22 -8.45 0.40
CA LEU A 91 -4.79 -7.20 0.97
C LEU A 91 -5.16 -7.10 2.44
N VAL A 92 -6.42 -7.42 2.76
CA VAL A 92 -6.88 -7.37 4.15
C VAL A 92 -6.11 -8.37 5.00
N ASP A 93 -5.87 -9.56 4.47
CA ASP A 93 -5.08 -10.56 5.20
C ASP A 93 -3.69 -10.05 5.52
N ALA A 94 -3.06 -9.35 4.57
CA ALA A 94 -1.72 -8.81 4.78
C ALA A 94 -1.72 -7.79 5.92
N ILE A 95 -2.75 -6.97 6.00
CA ILE A 95 -2.86 -6.00 7.08
C ILE A 95 -3.03 -6.70 8.42
N PHE A 96 -3.88 -7.74 8.46
CA PHE A 96 -4.05 -8.50 9.70
C PHE A 96 -2.77 -9.21 10.11
N GLU A 97 -1.92 -9.54 9.15
CA GLU A 97 -0.62 -10.15 9.45
C GLU A 97 0.39 -9.14 9.95
N GLY A 98 0.06 -7.86 9.89
CA GLY A 98 0.93 -6.83 10.42
C GLY A 98 1.80 -6.14 9.39
N HIS A 99 1.49 -6.29 8.11
CA HIS A 99 2.28 -5.67 7.05
C HIS A 99 1.70 -4.32 6.64
N CYS A 100 2.54 -3.50 6.04
CA CYS A 100 2.11 -2.26 5.44
C CYS A 100 1.71 -2.53 3.99
N VAL A 101 0.55 -2.03 3.59
CA VAL A 101 0.03 -2.21 2.24
C VAL A 101 0.01 -0.88 1.53
N VAL A 102 0.46 -0.87 0.29
CA VAL A 102 0.53 0.34 -0.53
C VAL A 102 -0.36 0.16 -1.76
N LEU A 103 -1.30 1.06 -1.93
CA LEU A 103 -2.20 1.09 -3.09
C LEU A 103 -1.86 2.31 -3.93
N ILE A 104 -1.88 2.14 -5.24
CA ILE A 104 -1.56 3.23 -6.15
C ILE A 104 -2.70 3.36 -7.15
N ASN A 105 -3.17 4.61 -7.31
CA ASN A 105 -4.24 4.84 -8.26
C ASN A 105 -3.78 4.51 -9.68
N GLY A 106 -4.56 3.71 -10.37
CA GLY A 106 -4.23 3.26 -11.72
C GLY A 106 -3.68 1.84 -11.78
N PHE A 107 -3.44 1.22 -10.63
CA PHE A 107 -2.87 -0.12 -10.57
C PHE A 107 -3.93 -1.09 -10.05
N GLN A 108 -3.98 -2.27 -10.65
CA GLN A 108 -4.93 -3.30 -10.23
C GLN A 108 -4.33 -4.29 -9.24
N HIS A 109 -3.25 -3.88 -8.57
CA HIS A 109 -2.66 -4.70 -7.52
C HIS A 109 -2.07 -3.76 -6.46
N ALA A 110 -1.83 -4.31 -5.30
CA ALA A 110 -1.26 -3.57 -4.19
C ALA A 110 0.09 -4.17 -3.83
N TYR A 111 0.93 -3.40 -3.16
CA TYR A 111 2.27 -3.84 -2.78
C TYR A 111 2.33 -4.01 -1.27
N ILE A 112 3.03 -5.05 -0.85
CA ILE A 112 3.18 -5.38 0.57
C ILE A 112 4.59 -5.04 1.00
N LEU A 113 4.69 -4.18 2.01
CA LEU A 113 5.96 -3.80 2.62
C LEU A 113 6.00 -4.45 4.00
N GLU A 114 6.89 -5.42 4.17
CA GLU A 114 6.99 -6.11 5.44
C GLU A 114 7.91 -5.33 6.36
N THR A 115 7.29 -4.55 7.24
CA THR A 115 8.02 -3.63 8.10
C THR A 115 8.09 -4.06 9.56
N HIS A 116 7.30 -5.06 9.95
CA HIS A 116 7.37 -5.48 11.34
C HIS A 116 8.63 -6.32 11.55
N GLY A 117 9.14 -6.25 12.73
CA GLY A 117 10.41 -6.81 13.03
C GLY A 117 10.45 -8.28 12.81
N THR A 118 11.51 -8.64 12.29
CA THR A 118 11.74 -10.00 12.18
C THR A 118 12.81 -10.27 13.09
N LYS A 119 12.85 -10.65 13.60
CA LYS A 119 13.86 -10.80 14.26
C LYS A 119 14.13 -11.58 14.48
#